data_f7a1110f26f106ff4069ccc0f8b04fad
#
_entry.id   f7a1110f26f106ff4069ccc0f8b04fad
#
_cell.length_a   1.000
_cell.length_b   1.000
_cell.length_c   1.000
_cell.angle_alpha   90.00
_cell.angle_beta   90.00
_cell.angle_gamma   90.00
#
_symmetry.space_group_name_H-M   'P 1'
#
loop_
_entity.id
_entity.type
_entity.pdbx_description
1 polymer ?
#
loop_
_entity_poly.entity_id
_entity_poly.type
_entity_poly.pdbx_seq_one_letter_code
_entity_poly.pdbx_strand_id
1 'polypeptide(L)'
;MKKSIFAGICALLLVVAGVVFAAQPPPVRNVNPHRHPHIAAAQQAARRAFNQITEAQRANEWDMEGHAQRAKELLDQVNRELGRAAGEANEHAH
;
A
#
# COMPACT_ATOMS: atom_id res chain seq x y z
N MET A 1 -20.62 20.50 -31.87
CA MET A 1 -21.27 19.27 -31.39
C MET A 1 -20.32 18.13 -31.12
N LYS A 2 -19.41 17.80 -32.00
CA LYS A 2 -18.46 16.70 -31.78
C LYS A 2 -17.50 16.96 -30.65
N LYS A 3 -17.18 18.21 -30.37
CA LYS A 3 -16.23 18.59 -29.29
C LYS A 3 -16.75 18.29 -27.89
N SER A 4 -18.06 18.40 -27.66
CA SER A 4 -18.64 18.18 -26.34
C SER A 4 -18.64 16.71 -25.92
N ILE A 5 -18.65 15.78 -26.88
CA ILE A 5 -18.60 14.33 -26.60
C ILE A 5 -17.23 13.94 -26.04
N PHE A 6 -16.16 14.48 -26.61
CA PHE A 6 -14.80 14.19 -26.16
C PHE A 6 -14.53 14.70 -24.75
N ALA A 7 -15.06 15.88 -24.42
CA ALA A 7 -14.91 16.44 -23.08
C ALA A 7 -15.55 15.54 -22.00
N GLY A 8 -16.71 14.97 -22.29
CA GLY A 8 -17.40 14.06 -21.37
C GLY A 8 -16.62 12.78 -21.09
N ILE A 9 -16.00 12.21 -22.12
CA ILE A 9 -15.19 10.98 -21.98
C ILE A 9 -13.96 11.22 -21.13
N CYS A 10 -13.27 12.35 -21.33
CA CYS A 10 -12.09 12.69 -20.52
C CYS A 10 -12.44 12.84 -19.05
N ALA A 11 -13.57 13.46 -18.73
CA ALA A 11 -14.02 13.64 -17.35
C ALA A 11 -14.27 12.29 -16.67
N LEU A 12 -14.88 11.35 -17.36
CA LEU A 12 -15.13 10.01 -16.83
C LEU A 12 -13.84 9.27 -16.51
N LEU A 13 -12.84 9.35 -17.38
CA LEU A 13 -11.54 8.69 -17.16
C LEU A 13 -10.83 9.22 -15.92
N LEU A 14 -10.89 10.53 -15.67
CA LEU A 14 -10.29 11.13 -14.48
C LEU A 14 -10.94 10.62 -13.19
N VAL A 15 -12.27 10.51 -13.17
CA VAL A 15 -13.00 9.99 -12.01
C VAL A 15 -12.60 8.54 -11.69
N VAL A 16 -12.51 7.70 -12.73
CA VAL A 16 -12.12 6.28 -12.55
C VAL A 16 -10.70 6.17 -11.99
N ALA A 17 -9.76 6.97 -12.48
CA ALA A 17 -8.39 6.97 -11.97
C ALA A 17 -8.33 7.32 -10.49
N GLY A 18 -9.13 8.29 -10.03
CA GLY A 18 -9.18 8.67 -8.63
C GLY A 18 -9.71 7.55 -7.72
N VAL A 19 -10.72 6.81 -8.18
CA VAL A 19 -11.29 5.69 -7.41
C VAL A 19 -10.28 4.55 -7.27
N VAL A 20 -9.56 4.19 -8.33
CA VAL A 20 -8.55 3.12 -8.31
C VAL A 20 -7.46 3.44 -7.29
N PHE A 21 -7.02 4.71 -7.20
CA PHE A 21 -5.98 5.14 -6.27
C PHE A 21 -6.36 4.86 -4.81
N ALA A 22 -7.63 5.03 -4.44
CA ALA A 22 -8.11 4.86 -3.08
C ALA A 22 -8.34 3.40 -2.68
N ALA A 23 -8.30 2.46 -3.63
CA ALA A 23 -8.70 1.07 -3.40
C ALA A 23 -7.54 0.12 -3.05
N GLN A 24 -6.31 0.61 -2.92
CA GLN A 24 -5.15 -0.24 -2.65
C GLN A 24 -5.23 -0.84 -1.25
N PRO A 25 -5.14 -2.19 -1.10
CA PRO A 25 -5.18 -2.81 0.21
C PRO A 25 -3.89 -2.59 1.00
N PRO A 26 -3.93 -2.60 2.34
CA PRO A 26 -2.73 -2.48 3.15
C PRO A 26 -1.84 -3.73 3.03
N PRO A 27 -0.54 -3.62 3.37
CA PRO A 27 0.39 -4.75 3.34
C PRO A 27 -0.07 -5.90 4.23
N VAL A 28 0.30 -7.12 3.85
CA VAL A 28 -0.07 -8.32 4.60
C VAL A 28 0.54 -8.33 6.01
N ARG A 29 -0.15 -9.01 6.90
CA ARG A 29 0.31 -9.30 8.26
C ARG A 29 0.16 -10.80 8.47
N ASN A 30 1.22 -11.56 8.17
CA ASN A 30 1.15 -13.02 8.16
C ASN A 30 2.23 -13.69 9.03
N VAL A 31 2.87 -12.94 9.92
CA VAL A 31 3.88 -13.48 10.84
C VAL A 31 3.24 -13.71 12.20
N ASN A 32 3.47 -14.91 12.75
CA ASN A 32 2.94 -15.29 14.07
C ASN A 32 3.67 -14.49 15.17
N PRO A 33 2.97 -13.65 15.95
CA PRO A 33 3.59 -12.82 16.98
C PRO A 33 4.11 -13.61 18.18
N HIS A 34 3.64 -14.83 18.39
CA HIS A 34 4.13 -15.67 19.48
C HIS A 34 5.49 -16.28 19.17
N ARG A 35 5.72 -16.62 17.90
CA ARG A 35 7.01 -17.19 17.47
C ARG A 35 8.04 -16.14 17.10
N HIS A 36 7.59 -15.05 16.48
CA HIS A 36 8.47 -14.00 15.96
C HIS A 36 7.91 -12.63 16.32
N PRO A 37 7.96 -12.25 17.62
CA PRO A 37 7.29 -11.01 18.06
C PRO A 37 7.87 -9.74 17.42
N HIS A 38 9.19 -9.71 17.19
CA HIS A 38 9.80 -8.51 16.58
C HIS A 38 9.51 -8.41 15.08
N ILE A 39 9.50 -9.52 14.37
CA ILE A 39 9.15 -9.53 12.94
C ILE A 39 7.67 -9.17 12.76
N ALA A 40 6.81 -9.72 13.60
CA ALA A 40 5.38 -9.39 13.58
C ALA A 40 5.16 -7.90 13.90
N ALA A 41 5.89 -7.36 14.87
CA ALA A 41 5.81 -5.94 15.21
C ALA A 41 6.27 -5.06 14.04
N ALA A 42 7.29 -5.49 13.30
CA ALA A 42 7.76 -4.77 12.12
C ALA A 42 6.69 -4.74 11.02
N GLN A 43 6.01 -5.86 10.78
CA GLN A 43 4.89 -5.88 9.81
C GLN A 43 3.76 -4.95 10.23
N GLN A 44 3.47 -4.90 11.52
CA GLN A 44 2.45 -4.00 12.07
C GLN A 44 2.85 -2.53 11.86
N ALA A 45 4.11 -2.19 12.11
CA ALA A 45 4.62 -0.84 11.92
C ALA A 45 4.52 -0.41 10.45
N ALA A 46 4.87 -1.30 9.52
CA ALA A 46 4.77 -1.03 8.09
C ALA A 46 3.31 -0.78 7.69
N ARG A 47 2.40 -1.55 8.25
CA ARG A 47 0.97 -1.38 7.98
C ARG A 47 0.46 -0.03 8.50
N ARG A 48 0.89 0.37 9.69
CA ARG A 48 0.54 1.70 10.22
C ARG A 48 1.07 2.82 9.33
N ALA A 49 2.32 2.69 8.87
CA ALA A 49 2.90 3.67 7.95
C ALA A 49 2.11 3.76 6.65
N PHE A 50 1.74 2.63 6.08
CA PHE A 50 0.90 2.57 4.89
C PHE A 50 -0.41 3.34 5.09
N ASN A 51 -1.09 3.12 6.21
CA ASN A 51 -2.35 3.79 6.51
C ASN A 51 -2.17 5.31 6.65
N GLN A 52 -1.08 5.75 7.27
CA GLN A 52 -0.78 7.17 7.40
C GLN A 52 -0.51 7.83 6.03
N ILE A 53 0.18 7.14 5.14
CA ILE A 53 0.41 7.63 3.78
C ILE A 53 -0.92 7.76 3.04
N THR A 54 -1.82 6.79 3.20
CA THR A 54 -3.15 6.85 2.60
C THR A 54 -3.91 8.10 3.08
N GLU A 55 -3.85 8.39 4.37
CA GLU A 55 -4.49 9.60 4.92
C GLU A 55 -3.84 10.88 4.37
N ALA A 56 -2.52 10.89 4.22
CA ALA A 56 -1.82 12.03 3.61
C ALA A 56 -2.27 12.25 2.16
N GLN A 57 -2.45 11.18 1.39
CA GLN A 57 -2.93 11.26 0.02
C GLN A 57 -4.33 11.85 -0.05
N ARG A 58 -5.22 11.43 0.86
CA ARG A 58 -6.58 11.97 0.94
C ARG A 58 -6.58 13.45 1.29
N ALA A 59 -5.75 13.86 2.25
CA ALA A 59 -5.68 15.24 2.71
C ALA A 59 -5.15 16.18 1.63
N ASN A 60 -4.22 15.73 0.81
CA ASN A 60 -3.59 16.58 -0.21
C ASN A 60 -4.29 16.57 -1.57
N GLU A 61 -5.23 15.66 -1.77
CA GLU A 61 -6.04 15.55 -2.99
C GLU A 61 -5.22 15.34 -4.27
N TRP A 62 -3.94 14.97 -4.15
CA TRP A 62 -3.09 14.67 -5.29
C TRP A 62 -1.99 13.68 -4.87
N ASP A 63 -1.27 13.14 -5.83
CA ASP A 63 -0.41 11.99 -5.62
C ASP A 63 1.00 12.31 -5.12
N MET A 64 1.29 13.58 -4.87
CA MET A 64 2.62 14.02 -4.44
C MET A 64 3.71 13.51 -5.40
N GLU A 65 3.47 13.68 -6.70
CA GLU A 65 4.34 13.26 -7.81
C GLU A 65 4.61 11.75 -7.83
N GLY A 66 3.68 10.95 -7.32
CA GLY A 66 3.82 9.51 -7.27
C GLY A 66 4.69 8.98 -6.15
N HIS A 67 5.31 9.84 -5.35
CA HIS A 67 6.20 9.39 -4.27
C HIS A 67 5.46 8.70 -3.14
N ALA A 68 4.26 9.18 -2.78
CA ALA A 68 3.44 8.53 -1.76
C ALA A 68 3.03 7.13 -2.18
N GLN A 69 2.60 6.98 -3.42
CA GLN A 69 2.24 5.67 -3.97
C GLN A 69 3.43 4.73 -3.99
N ARG A 70 4.60 5.23 -4.39
CA ARG A 70 5.82 4.44 -4.38
C ARG A 70 6.20 3.98 -2.99
N ALA A 71 6.05 4.85 -1.98
CA ALA A 71 6.30 4.49 -0.60
C ALA A 71 5.39 3.35 -0.13
N LYS A 72 4.11 3.39 -0.52
CA LYS A 72 3.15 2.32 -0.18
C LYS A 72 3.55 1.00 -0.83
N GLU A 73 4.01 1.01 -2.07
CA GLU A 73 4.49 -0.20 -2.76
C GLU A 73 5.71 -0.79 -2.06
N LEU A 74 6.61 0.06 -1.60
CA LEU A 74 7.80 -0.39 -0.87
C LEU A 74 7.44 -1.01 0.47
N LEU A 75 6.45 -0.45 1.19
CA LEU A 75 5.96 -1.03 2.44
C LEU A 75 5.33 -2.41 2.22
N ASP A 76 4.62 -2.59 1.12
CA ASP A 76 4.09 -3.90 0.76
C ASP A 76 5.21 -4.92 0.55
N GLN A 77 6.28 -4.53 -0.15
CA GLN A 77 7.45 -5.38 -0.34
C GLN A 77 8.15 -5.69 0.98
N VAL A 78 8.26 -4.71 1.89
CA VAL A 78 8.83 -4.92 3.21
C VAL A 78 8.09 -6.05 3.94
N ASN A 79 6.78 -6.03 3.94
CA ASN A 79 6.00 -7.03 4.68
C ASN A 79 6.11 -8.43 4.05
N ARG A 80 6.26 -8.51 2.75
CA ARG A 80 6.53 -9.80 2.09
C ARG A 80 7.90 -10.34 2.49
N GLU A 81 8.91 -9.50 2.52
CA GLU A 81 10.25 -9.92 2.93
C GLU A 81 10.29 -10.31 4.41
N LEU A 82 9.58 -9.61 5.27
CA LEU A 82 9.47 -9.98 6.68
C LEU A 82 8.80 -11.34 6.85
N GLY A 83 7.80 -11.65 6.04
CA GLY A 83 7.19 -12.97 6.03
C GLY A 83 8.17 -14.06 5.65
N ARG A 84 9.00 -13.81 4.64
CA ARG A 84 10.06 -14.75 4.22
C ARG A 84 11.11 -14.90 5.31
N ALA A 85 11.49 -13.83 5.98
CA ALA A 85 12.45 -13.88 7.08
C ALA A 85 11.95 -14.77 8.22
N ALA A 86 10.66 -14.67 8.56
CA ALA A 86 10.05 -15.53 9.56
C ALA A 86 10.05 -17.00 9.13
N GLY A 87 9.79 -17.26 7.85
CA GLY A 87 9.85 -18.61 7.29
C GLY A 87 11.24 -19.21 7.40
N GLU A 88 12.27 -18.45 7.03
CA GLU A 88 13.66 -18.89 7.16
C GLU A 88 14.03 -19.15 8.62
N ALA A 89 13.62 -18.27 9.53
CA ALA A 89 13.87 -18.46 10.94
C ALA A 89 13.22 -19.75 11.47
N ASN A 90 12.03 -20.11 10.98
CA ASN A 90 11.36 -21.34 11.34
C ASN A 90 12.14 -22.57 10.89
N GLU A 91 12.75 -22.53 9.71
CA GLU A 91 13.52 -23.64 9.18
C GLU A 91 14.82 -23.87 9.94
N HIS A 92 15.42 -22.83 10.50
CA HIS A 92 16.68 -22.89 11.20
C HIS A 92 16.56 -22.91 12.72
N ALA A 93 15.34 -22.95 13.26
CA ALA A 93 15.07 -22.87 14.70
C ALA A 93 15.04 -24.26 15.39
N HIS A 94 15.77 -25.23 14.87
CA HIS A 94 15.82 -26.58 15.47
C HIS A 94 16.98 -26.74 16.43
#